data_99201057b1ac044f610b25e7a5b69367
#
_entry.id   99201057b1ac044f610b25e7a5b69367
#
_cell.length_a   1.000
_cell.length_b   1.000
_cell.length_c   1.000
_cell.angle_alpha   90.00
_cell.angle_beta   90.00
_cell.angle_gamma   90.00
#
_symmetry.space_group_name_H-M   'P 1'
#
loop_
_entity.id
_entity.type
_entity.pdbx_description
1 polymer ?
#
loop_
_entity_poly.entity_id
_entity_poly.type
_entity_poly.pdbx_seq_one_letter_code
_entity_poly.pdbx_strand_id
1 'polypeptide(L)' 'MRVEVTLDKTRPLPSGAIEALTGELGKRVNRQFPDAVVHVRYAGANGLSVLGGAKTDRDLIEEILQETWESADEWFSAE' A
#
# COMPACT_ATOMS: atom_id res chain seq x y z
N MET A 1 -9.71 -10.17 4.41
CA MET A 1 -8.29 -9.76 4.53
C MET A 1 -8.18 -8.27 4.69
N ARG A 2 -7.35 -7.83 5.61
CA ARG A 2 -7.10 -6.41 5.84
C ARG A 2 -5.62 -6.13 5.68
N VAL A 3 -5.28 -5.15 4.85
CA VAL A 3 -3.91 -4.74 4.60
C VAL A 3 -3.71 -3.36 5.18
N GLU A 4 -2.74 -3.21 6.08
CA GLU A 4 -2.36 -1.91 6.61
C GLU A 4 -0.92 -1.60 6.24
N VAL A 5 -0.73 -0.45 5.61
CA VAL A 5 0.59 0.07 5.26
C VAL A 5 0.85 1.28 6.13
N THR A 6 1.98 1.29 6.82
CA THR A 6 2.39 2.45 7.61
C THR A 6 3.62 3.09 6.97
N LEU A 7 3.66 4.40 7.00
CA LEU A 7 4.76 5.19 6.46
C LEU A 7 5.33 6.07 7.55
N ASP A 8 6.63 6.28 7.50
CA ASP A 8 7.33 7.10 8.48
C ASP A 8 6.83 8.54 8.42
N LYS A 9 6.23 9.03 9.50
CA LYS A 9 5.69 10.38 9.57
C LYS A 9 6.75 11.48 9.54
N THR A 10 8.01 11.11 9.79
CA THR A 10 9.12 12.08 9.72
C THR A 10 9.55 12.37 8.29
N ARG A 11 9.06 11.59 7.33
CA ARG A 11 9.31 11.77 5.89
C ARG A 11 7.98 11.80 5.14
N PRO A 12 7.19 12.86 5.32
CA PRO A 12 5.88 12.93 4.68
C PRO A 12 5.98 12.97 3.17
N LEU A 13 5.04 12.30 2.52
CA LEU A 13 4.94 12.33 1.06
C LEU A 13 4.27 13.62 0.61
N PRO A 14 4.40 13.98 -0.68
CA PRO A 14 3.69 15.12 -1.23
C PRO A 14 2.18 15.03 -1.01
N SER A 15 1.52 16.17 -1.00
CA SER A 15 0.07 16.24 -0.82
C SER A 15 -0.66 15.37 -1.84
N GLY A 16 -1.60 14.56 -1.38
CA GLY A 16 -2.37 13.67 -2.23
C GLY A 16 -1.72 12.30 -2.47
N ALA A 17 -0.46 12.12 -2.08
CA ALA A 17 0.24 10.85 -2.32
C ALA A 17 -0.36 9.68 -1.56
N ILE A 18 -0.79 9.91 -0.32
CA ILE A 18 -1.41 8.84 0.49
C ILE A 18 -2.72 8.37 -0.17
N GLU A 19 -3.54 9.28 -0.65
CA GLU A 19 -4.78 8.94 -1.32
C GLU A 19 -4.53 8.20 -2.62
N ALA A 20 -3.55 8.67 -3.40
CA ALA A 20 -3.18 8.05 -4.66
C ALA A 20 -2.63 6.63 -4.42
N LEU A 21 -1.77 6.48 -3.42
CA LEU A 21 -1.21 5.17 -3.05
C LEU A 21 -2.31 4.21 -2.59
N THR A 22 -3.20 4.67 -1.73
CA THR A 22 -4.31 3.86 -1.22
C THR A 22 -5.18 3.36 -2.37
N GLY A 23 -5.51 4.23 -3.31
CA GLY A 23 -6.31 3.86 -4.47
C GLY A 23 -5.61 2.87 -5.39
N GLU A 24 -4.36 3.14 -5.72
CA GLU A 24 -3.61 2.26 -6.62
C GLU A 24 -3.29 0.91 -5.99
N LEU A 25 -2.84 0.92 -4.73
CA LEU A 25 -2.55 -0.31 -4.01
C LEU A 25 -3.81 -1.15 -3.83
N GLY A 26 -4.92 -0.52 -3.45
CA GLY A 26 -6.20 -1.20 -3.32
C GLY A 26 -6.64 -1.87 -4.62
N LYS A 27 -6.51 -1.17 -5.72
CA LYS A 27 -6.83 -1.69 -7.05
C LYS A 27 -5.99 -2.92 -7.39
N ARG A 28 -4.68 -2.86 -7.13
CA ARG A 28 -3.77 -3.97 -7.43
C ARG A 28 -4.00 -5.16 -6.50
N VAL A 29 -4.23 -4.90 -5.21
CA VAL A 29 -4.51 -5.95 -4.23
C VAL A 29 -5.85 -6.62 -4.54
N ASN A 30 -6.87 -5.85 -4.89
CA ASN A 30 -8.20 -6.41 -5.17
C ASN A 30 -8.25 -7.27 -6.43
N ARG A 31 -7.28 -7.15 -7.33
CA ARG A 31 -7.18 -8.06 -8.49
C ARG A 31 -6.88 -9.49 -8.05
N GLN A 32 -6.12 -9.64 -6.96
CA GLN A 32 -5.75 -10.94 -6.41
C GLN A 32 -6.66 -11.34 -5.25
N PHE A 33 -7.11 -10.37 -4.47
CA PHE A 33 -7.91 -10.57 -3.27
C PHE A 33 -9.10 -9.61 -3.29
N PRO A 34 -10.19 -9.96 -3.99
CA PRO A 34 -11.33 -9.03 -4.17
C PRO A 34 -11.95 -8.49 -2.89
N ASP A 35 -11.86 -9.25 -1.78
CA ASP A 35 -12.44 -8.84 -0.50
C ASP A 35 -11.46 -8.11 0.40
N ALA A 36 -10.24 -7.87 -0.05
CA ALA A 36 -9.24 -7.20 0.76
C ALA A 36 -9.55 -5.72 0.93
N VAL A 37 -9.30 -5.22 2.13
CA VAL A 37 -9.42 -3.80 2.46
C VAL A 37 -8.03 -3.26 2.72
N VAL A 38 -7.67 -2.17 2.06
CA VAL A 38 -6.35 -1.56 2.16
C VAL A 38 -6.44 -0.21 2.86
N HIS A 39 -5.58 -0.03 3.88
CA HIS A 39 -5.43 1.25 4.57
C HIS A 39 -3.97 1.67 4.54
N VAL A 40 -3.71 2.94 4.29
CA VAL A 40 -2.38 3.53 4.33
C VAL A 40 -2.42 4.70 5.30
N ARG A 41 -1.47 4.73 6.23
CA ARG A 41 -1.41 5.81 7.22
C ARG A 41 0.03 6.10 7.63
N TYR A 42 0.25 7.26 8.22
CA TYR A 42 1.53 7.60 8.82
C TYR A 42 1.65 7.00 10.22
N ALA A 43 2.87 6.60 10.58
CA ALA A 43 3.17 6.04 11.90
C ALA A 43 4.62 6.36 12.25
N GLY A 44 5.12 5.75 13.33
CA GLY A 44 6.51 5.97 13.77
C GLY A 44 7.55 5.32 12.86
N ALA A 45 7.15 4.39 12.00
CA ALA A 45 8.06 3.70 11.09
C ALA A 45 7.29 3.15 9.90
N ASN A 46 8.03 2.78 8.84
CA ASN A 46 7.46 2.07 7.71
C ASN A 46 7.11 0.64 8.11
N GLY A 47 6.00 0.13 7.63
CA GLY A 47 5.61 -1.23 7.93
C GLY A 47 4.47 -1.73 7.06
N LEU A 48 4.29 -3.03 7.07
CA LEU A 48 3.19 -3.70 6.40
C LEU A 48 2.60 -4.73 7.34
N SER A 49 1.29 -4.67 7.53
CA SER A 49 0.55 -5.65 8.33
C SER A 49 -0.58 -6.22 7.50
N VAL A 50 -0.69 -7.54 7.48
CA VAL A 50 -1.76 -8.24 6.77
C VAL A 50 -2.49 -9.11 7.76
N LEU A 51 -3.77 -8.86 7.93
CA LEU A 51 -4.63 -9.65 8.82
C LEU A 51 -5.56 -10.53 7.97
N GLY A 52 -5.57 -11.80 8.27
CA GLY A 52 -6.27 -12.80 7.46
C GLY A 52 -5.40 -13.27 6.30
N GLY A 53 -5.70 -14.44 5.78
CA GLY A 53 -4.92 -15.04 4.71
C GLY A 53 -3.72 -15.83 5.19
N ALA A 54 -3.03 -16.45 4.26
CA ALA A 54 -1.84 -17.26 4.53
C ALA A 54 -0.56 -16.41 4.46
N LYS A 55 0.55 -16.98 4.90
CA LYS A 55 1.85 -16.32 4.81
C LYS A 55 2.22 -15.99 3.37
N THR A 56 1.88 -16.90 2.44
CA THR A 56 2.13 -16.68 1.02
C THR A 56 1.34 -15.50 0.48
N ASP A 57 0.16 -15.23 1.03
CA ASP A 57 -0.65 -14.08 0.64
C ASP A 57 0.02 -12.79 1.09
N ARG A 58 0.58 -12.78 2.29
CA ARG A 58 1.33 -11.63 2.80
C ARG A 58 2.56 -11.34 1.92
N ASP A 59 3.29 -12.37 1.54
CA ASP A 59 4.45 -12.22 0.69
C ASP A 59 4.08 -11.64 -0.67
N LEU A 60 2.96 -12.08 -1.24
CA LEU A 60 2.44 -11.54 -2.49
C LEU A 60 2.04 -10.06 -2.36
N ILE A 61 1.40 -9.70 -1.26
CA ILE A 61 1.00 -8.32 -1.00
C ILE A 61 2.23 -7.43 -0.83
N GLU A 62 3.27 -7.91 -0.17
CA GLU A 62 4.53 -7.19 -0.03
C GLU A 62 5.15 -6.92 -1.40
N GLU A 63 5.13 -7.90 -2.29
CA GLU A 63 5.61 -7.75 -3.66
C GLU A 63 4.76 -6.73 -4.44
N ILE A 64 3.44 -6.78 -4.28
CA ILE A 64 2.54 -5.82 -4.92
C ILE A 64 2.85 -4.40 -4.43
N LEU A 65 3.08 -4.22 -3.15
CA LEU A 65 3.42 -2.91 -2.58
C LEU A 65 4.73 -2.39 -3.16
N GLN A 66 5.74 -3.25 -3.26
CA GLN A 66 7.03 -2.87 -3.83
C GLN A 66 6.88 -2.45 -5.30
N GLU A 67 6.17 -3.21 -6.09
CA GLU A 67 5.91 -2.87 -7.49
C GLU A 67 5.14 -1.56 -7.62
N THR A 68 4.21 -1.31 -6.71
CA THR A 68 3.45 -0.06 -6.69
C THR A 68 4.38 1.13 -6.46
N TRP A 69 5.32 1.02 -5.53
CA TRP A 69 6.31 2.06 -5.29
C TRP A 69 7.24 2.26 -6.50
N GLU A 70 7.68 1.18 -7.13
CA GLU A 70 8.57 1.25 -8.28
C GLU A 70 7.93 1.92 -9.48
N SER A 71 6.61 1.87 -9.59
CA SER A 71 5.87 2.48 -10.68
C SER A 71 5.14 3.76 -10.26
N ALA A 72 5.60 4.44 -9.22
CA ALA A 72 4.95 5.62 -8.68
C ALA A 72 4.74 6.73 -9.72
N ASP A 73 5.65 6.87 -10.66
CA ASP A 73 5.55 7.85 -11.74
C ASP A 73 4.38 7.59 -12.69
N GLU A 74 3.84 6.38 -12.70
CA GLU A 74 2.70 6.01 -13.54
C GLU A 74 1.36 6.36 -12.91
N TRP A 75 1.27 6.35 -11.58
CA TRP A 75 -0.01 6.56 -10.88
C TRP A 75 -0.03 7.82 -10.02
N PHE A 76 1.10 8.48 -9.81
CA PHE A 76 1.16 9.71 -9.04
C PHE A 76 2.03 10.74 -9.73
N SER A 77 1.48 11.94 -9.90
CA SER A 77 2.20 13.09 -10.44
C SER A 77 2.22 14.18 -9.38
N ALA A 78 3.41 14.46 -8.86
CA ALA A 78 3.62 15.50 -7.86
C ALA A 78 3.96 16.83 -8.58
N GLU A 79 2.94 17.62 -8.83
CA GLU A 79 3.11 18.95 -9.38
C GLU A 79 2.81 20.04 -8.37
#